data_c876145317c5811a45fed818574ed8b0
#
_entry.id   c876145317c5811a45fed818574ed8b0
#
_cell.length_a   1.000
_cell.length_b   1.000
_cell.length_c   1.000
_cell.angle_alpha   90.00
_cell.angle_beta   90.00
_cell.angle_gamma   90.00
#
_symmetry.space_group_name_H-M   'P 1'
#
loop_
_entity.id
_entity.type
_entity.pdbx_description
1 polymer ?
#
loop_
_entity_poly.entity_id
_entity_poly.type
_entity_poly.pdbx_seq_one_letter_code
_entity_poly.pdbx_strand_id
1 'polypeptide(L)'
;MTLNELRDKVKEFEKKAGFDKTDVKKILEMVDEEIGILKSNLKKKDVVDHELMDLQVLILQIANRYNTDLNSEWIKHFKKSEKYLK
;
A
#
# COMPACT_ATOMS: atom_id res chain seq x y z
N MET A 1 -3.36 -14.82 4.51
CA MET A 1 -2.08 -14.13 4.28
C MET A 1 -2.04 -12.84 5.09
N THR A 2 -0.98 -12.61 5.84
CA THR A 2 -0.82 -11.40 6.67
C THR A 2 -0.32 -10.23 5.83
N LEU A 3 -0.42 -9.02 6.39
CA LEU A 3 0.09 -7.81 5.74
C LEU A 3 1.62 -7.88 5.57
N ASN A 4 2.34 -8.43 6.56
CA ASN A 4 3.79 -8.61 6.44
C ASN A 4 4.15 -9.59 5.34
N GLU A 5 3.38 -10.65 5.16
CA GLU A 5 3.59 -11.61 4.06
C GLU A 5 3.39 -10.94 2.70
N LEU A 6 2.35 -10.10 2.57
CA LEU A 6 2.12 -9.32 1.35
C LEU A 6 3.25 -8.33 1.11
N ARG A 7 3.70 -7.63 2.16
CA ARG A 7 4.84 -6.72 2.10
C ARG A 7 6.08 -7.45 1.58
N ASP A 8 6.34 -8.66 2.08
CA ASP A 8 7.50 -9.45 1.69
C ASP A 8 7.41 -9.92 0.23
N LYS A 9 6.22 -10.27 -0.24
CA LYS A 9 6.01 -10.62 -1.66
C LYS A 9 6.28 -9.44 -2.58
N VAL A 10 5.86 -8.26 -2.19
CA VAL A 10 6.14 -7.03 -2.94
C VAL A 10 7.64 -6.75 -2.96
N LYS A 11 8.33 -6.96 -1.84
CA LYS A 11 9.79 -6.81 -1.76
C LYS A 11 10.51 -7.73 -2.74
N GLU A 12 10.09 -8.98 -2.81
CA GLU A 12 10.63 -9.96 -3.75
C GLU A 12 10.44 -9.52 -5.19
N PHE A 13 9.22 -9.08 -5.51
CA PHE A 13 8.89 -8.56 -6.84
C PHE A 13 9.75 -7.35 -7.18
N GLU A 14 9.89 -6.40 -6.26
CA GLU A 14 10.70 -5.21 -6.46
C GLU A 14 12.16 -5.55 -6.79
N LYS A 15 12.74 -6.52 -6.07
CA LYS A 15 14.12 -6.96 -6.33
C LYS A 15 14.28 -7.55 -7.71
N LYS A 16 13.33 -8.41 -8.12
CA LYS A 16 13.36 -9.04 -9.43
C LYS A 16 13.18 -8.04 -10.56
N ALA A 17 12.34 -7.03 -10.35
CA ALA A 17 12.05 -6.00 -11.34
C ALA A 17 13.04 -4.84 -11.32
N GLY A 18 13.91 -4.77 -10.32
CA GLY A 18 14.89 -3.69 -10.19
C GLY A 18 14.34 -2.41 -9.58
N PHE A 19 13.22 -2.48 -8.85
CA PHE A 19 12.57 -1.31 -8.23
C PHE A 19 12.88 -1.13 -6.75
N ASP A 20 13.65 -2.05 -6.16
CA ASP A 20 13.88 -2.09 -4.71
C ASP A 20 14.63 -0.88 -4.15
N LYS A 21 15.20 -0.04 -5.02
CA LYS A 21 15.91 1.18 -4.63
C LYS A 21 15.17 2.46 -5.01
N THR A 22 13.95 2.35 -5.51
CA THR A 22 13.14 3.53 -5.83
C THR A 22 12.91 4.36 -4.56
N ASP A 23 13.19 5.66 -4.65
CA ASP A 23 13.04 6.59 -3.55
C ASP A 23 11.57 6.71 -3.10
N VAL A 24 11.35 6.80 -1.79
CA VAL A 24 10.01 6.95 -1.20
C VAL A 24 9.29 8.18 -1.78
N LYS A 25 10.01 9.28 -1.97
CA LYS A 25 9.43 10.49 -2.57
C LYS A 25 8.86 10.19 -3.96
N LYS A 26 9.57 9.41 -4.76
CA LYS A 26 9.09 9.01 -6.09
C LYS A 26 7.87 8.10 -5.98
N ILE A 27 7.86 7.17 -5.03
CA ILE A 27 6.70 6.30 -4.80
C ILE A 27 5.48 7.13 -4.41
N LEU A 28 5.66 8.15 -3.56
CA LEU A 28 4.57 9.05 -3.17
C LEU A 28 4.03 9.84 -4.35
N GLU A 29 4.87 10.26 -5.29
CA GLU A 29 4.42 10.89 -6.53
C GLU A 29 3.54 9.92 -7.34
N MET A 30 3.91 8.65 -7.39
CA MET A 30 3.11 7.62 -8.06
C MET A 30 1.77 7.41 -7.35
N VAL A 31 1.75 7.44 -6.02
CA VAL A 31 0.51 7.38 -5.23
C VAL A 31 -0.41 8.54 -5.61
N ASP A 32 0.11 9.75 -5.71
CA ASP A 32 -0.67 10.92 -6.10
C ASP A 32 -1.27 10.77 -7.49
N GLU A 33 -0.52 10.23 -8.45
CA GLU A 33 -1.00 9.95 -9.80
C GLU A 33 -2.16 8.94 -9.79
N GLU A 34 -2.00 7.85 -9.04
CA GLU A 34 -3.02 6.80 -8.94
C GLU A 34 -4.29 7.32 -8.26
N ILE A 35 -4.16 8.16 -7.23
CA ILE A 35 -5.29 8.81 -6.59
C ILE A 35 -6.05 9.69 -7.59
N GLY A 36 -5.33 10.41 -8.44
CA GLY A 36 -5.94 11.23 -9.49
C GLY A 36 -6.77 10.41 -10.47
N ILE A 37 -6.24 9.25 -10.90
CA ILE A 37 -6.95 8.32 -11.77
C ILE A 37 -8.22 7.80 -11.06
N LEU A 38 -8.10 7.41 -9.80
CA LEU A 38 -9.23 6.92 -9.00
C LEU A 38 -10.33 7.98 -8.90
N LYS A 39 -9.97 9.22 -8.57
CA LYS A 39 -10.93 10.34 -8.46
C LYS A 39 -11.69 10.57 -9.75
N SER A 40 -11.04 10.40 -10.89
CA SER A 40 -11.64 10.63 -12.21
C SER A 40 -12.50 9.48 -12.71
N ASN A 41 -12.52 8.33 -12.02
CA ASN A 41 -13.17 7.12 -12.50
C ASN A 41 -14.04 6.44 -11.44
N LEU A 42 -14.59 7.19 -10.49
CA LEU A 42 -15.36 6.63 -9.36
C LEU A 42 -16.59 5.82 -9.76
N LYS A 43 -17.12 6.03 -10.96
CA LYS A 43 -18.28 5.30 -11.47
C LYS A 43 -17.91 4.05 -12.26
N LYS A 44 -16.63 3.81 -12.49
CA LYS A 44 -16.11 2.66 -13.26
C LYS A 44 -15.51 1.64 -12.28
N LYS A 45 -16.32 0.65 -11.90
CA LYS A 45 -15.94 -0.31 -10.85
C LYS A 45 -14.63 -1.04 -11.17
N ASP A 46 -14.41 -1.46 -12.40
CA ASP A 46 -13.20 -2.16 -12.81
C ASP A 46 -11.95 -1.30 -12.65
N VAL A 47 -12.05 0.00 -12.96
CA VAL A 47 -10.95 0.95 -12.75
C VAL A 47 -10.70 1.15 -11.26
N VAL A 48 -11.77 1.33 -10.47
CA VAL A 48 -11.64 1.48 -9.01
C VAL A 48 -10.95 0.28 -8.39
N ASP A 49 -11.38 -0.93 -8.74
CA ASP A 49 -10.80 -2.16 -8.20
C ASP A 49 -9.30 -2.27 -8.52
N HIS A 50 -8.93 -1.94 -9.76
CA HIS A 50 -7.53 -1.97 -10.18
C HIS A 50 -6.68 -0.94 -9.43
N GLU A 51 -7.18 0.29 -9.32
CA GLU A 51 -6.47 1.37 -8.63
C GLU A 51 -6.28 1.10 -7.14
N LEU A 52 -7.27 0.46 -6.49
CA LEU A 52 -7.14 0.08 -5.09
C LEU A 52 -5.99 -0.91 -4.90
N MET A 53 -5.79 -1.84 -5.84
CA MET A 53 -4.68 -2.78 -5.78
C MET A 53 -3.35 -2.07 -6.03
N ASP A 54 -3.29 -1.19 -7.05
CA ASP A 54 -2.08 -0.44 -7.36
C ASP A 54 -1.64 0.41 -6.16
N LEU A 55 -2.58 1.07 -5.49
CA LEU A 55 -2.29 1.85 -4.28
C LEU A 55 -1.76 0.97 -3.16
N GLN A 56 -2.33 -0.24 -2.97
CA GLN A 56 -1.85 -1.17 -1.96
C GLN A 56 -0.40 -1.57 -2.21
N VAL A 57 -0.06 -1.89 -3.46
CA VAL A 57 1.31 -2.27 -3.83
C VAL A 57 2.28 -1.13 -3.51
N LEU A 58 1.94 0.10 -3.88
CA LEU A 58 2.79 1.27 -3.62
C LEU A 58 2.98 1.50 -2.12
N ILE A 59 1.92 1.33 -1.32
CA ILE A 59 1.99 1.45 0.14
C ILE A 59 2.91 0.38 0.72
N LEU A 60 2.81 -0.86 0.23
CA LEU A 60 3.66 -1.96 0.68
C LEU A 60 5.12 -1.74 0.29
N GLN A 61 5.39 -1.10 -0.86
CA GLN A 61 6.75 -0.69 -1.23
C GLN A 61 7.32 0.30 -0.22
N ILE A 62 6.54 1.28 0.21
CA ILE A 62 6.97 2.24 1.23
C ILE A 62 7.25 1.51 2.55
N ALA A 63 6.38 0.59 2.95
CA ALA A 63 6.58 -0.21 4.16
C ALA A 63 7.91 -0.99 4.11
N ASN A 64 8.29 -1.48 2.92
CA ASN A 64 9.57 -2.15 2.72
C ASN A 64 10.76 -1.20 2.93
N ARG A 65 10.65 0.05 2.50
CA ARG A 65 11.72 1.05 2.67
C ARG A 65 11.99 1.35 4.14
N TYR A 66 10.93 1.35 4.97
CA TYR A 66 11.02 1.63 6.39
C TYR A 66 11.06 0.38 7.25
N ASN A 67 11.03 -0.80 6.65
CA ASN A 67 10.96 -2.09 7.36
C ASN A 67 9.84 -2.10 8.40
N THR A 68 8.68 -1.61 8.01
CA THR A 68 7.52 -1.47 8.89
C THR A 68 6.89 -2.82 9.20
N ASP A 69 6.67 -3.10 10.49
CA ASP A 69 5.90 -4.26 10.93
C ASP A 69 4.40 -3.94 10.85
N LEU A 70 3.80 -4.26 9.71
CA LEU A 70 2.40 -3.95 9.44
C LEU A 70 1.45 -4.76 10.30
N ASN A 71 1.82 -5.98 10.68
CA ASN A 71 0.98 -6.81 11.55
C ASN A 71 0.84 -6.15 12.92
N SER A 72 1.95 -5.63 13.47
CA SER A 72 1.94 -4.92 14.75
C SER A 72 1.13 -3.62 14.67
N GLU A 73 1.33 -2.86 13.60
CA GLU A 73 0.61 -1.60 13.39
C GLU A 73 -0.89 -1.84 13.22
N TRP A 74 -1.28 -2.93 12.54
CA TRP A 74 -2.68 -3.32 12.40
C TRP A 74 -3.33 -3.55 13.77
N ILE A 75 -2.66 -4.30 14.65
CA ILE A 75 -3.16 -4.59 16.00
C ILE A 75 -3.32 -3.31 16.81
N LYS A 76 -2.33 -2.42 16.78
CA LYS A 76 -2.37 -1.11 17.46
C LYS A 76 -3.55 -0.28 16.97
N HIS A 77 -3.73 -0.21 15.67
CA HIS A 77 -4.83 0.55 15.06
C HIS A 77 -6.19 -0.02 15.46
N PHE A 78 -6.33 -1.33 15.43
CA PHE A 78 -7.58 -2.01 15.79
C PHE A 78 -7.95 -1.73 17.25
N LYS A 79 -7.00 -1.85 18.18
CA LYS A 79 -7.22 -1.52 19.59
C LYS A 79 -7.63 -0.07 19.80
N LYS A 80 -7.00 0.84 19.07
CA LYS A 80 -7.34 2.27 19.12
C LYS A 80 -8.77 2.50 18.63
N SER A 81 -9.15 1.82 17.57
CA SER A 81 -10.46 1.96 16.93
C SER A 81 -11.59 1.38 17.78
N GLU A 82 -11.33 0.38 18.62
CA GLU A 82 -12.32 -0.22 19.52
C GLU A 82 -13.01 0.82 20.40
N LYS A 83 -12.33 1.89 20.74
CA LYS A 83 -12.88 2.99 21.56
C LYS A 83 -14.10 3.64 20.90
N TYR A 84 -14.22 3.57 19.60
CA TYR A 84 -15.29 4.18 18.82
C TYR A 84 -16.48 3.23 18.59
N LEU A 85 -16.34 1.95 18.97
CA LEU A 85 -17.37 0.94 18.77
C LEU A 85 -18.37 0.83 19.94
N LYS A 86 -18.17 1.61 20.98
CA LYS A 86 -19.04 1.58 22.17
C LYS A 86 -20.16 2.60 22.07
#